data_54faed119ff5280cdfb038dec027ea1d
#
_entry.id   54faed119ff5280cdfb038dec027ea1d
#
_cell.length_a   1.000
_cell.length_b   1.000
_cell.length_c   1.000
_cell.angle_alpha   90.00
_cell.angle_beta   90.00
_cell.angle_gamma   90.00
#
_symmetry.space_group_name_H-M   'P 1'
#
loop_
_entity.id
_entity.type
_entity.pdbx_description
1 polymer ?
#
loop_
_entity_poly.entity_id
_entity_poly.type
_entity_poly.pdbx_seq_one_letter_code
_entity_poly.pdbx_strand_id
1 'polypeptide(L)'
;MRIPKELSELFQEKHFANYPFVEVPQSFSDERGSIENIADGNLGDVAIITSVAGAIRANHVHKDDWHLSYMVHGSMNYFWMDEDGKEKIVEVKSRQMVYSPPGTPHKMLFLEASSFIAIAAKNRSSENYESDTTRLPEDYFSS
;
A
#
# COMPACT_ATOMS: atom_id res chain seq x y z
N MET A 1 11.67 -2.24 -11.17
CA MET A 1 10.22 -2.18 -10.86
C MET A 1 9.51 -1.29 -11.84
N ARG A 2 8.34 -1.71 -12.28
CA ARG A 2 7.53 -0.93 -13.20
C ARG A 2 6.56 -0.01 -12.45
N ILE A 3 6.55 1.28 -12.80
CA ILE A 3 5.59 2.22 -12.26
C ILE A 3 4.21 1.90 -12.85
N PRO A 4 3.14 1.89 -12.03
CA PRO A 4 1.79 1.66 -12.56
C PRO A 4 1.42 2.68 -13.63
N LYS A 5 0.89 2.18 -14.74
CA LYS A 5 0.49 3.04 -15.88
C LYS A 5 -0.65 4.01 -15.54
N GLU A 6 -1.43 3.70 -14.51
CA GLU A 6 -2.56 4.51 -14.06
C GLU A 6 -2.11 5.77 -13.31
N LEU A 7 -0.90 5.76 -12.74
CA LEU A 7 -0.36 6.94 -12.08
C LEU A 7 0.10 7.96 -13.11
N SER A 8 -0.02 9.24 -12.75
CA SER A 8 0.40 10.32 -13.63
C SER A 8 1.93 10.44 -13.72
N GLU A 9 2.39 11.32 -14.61
CA GLU A 9 3.81 11.60 -14.81
C GLU A 9 4.52 12.17 -13.56
N LEU A 10 3.77 12.61 -12.57
CA LEU A 10 4.35 13.07 -11.31
C LEU A 10 5.08 11.93 -10.59
N PHE A 11 4.63 10.69 -10.79
CA PHE A 11 5.27 9.52 -10.18
C PHE A 11 6.36 8.99 -11.10
N GLN A 12 7.61 9.20 -10.71
CA GLN A 12 8.80 8.79 -11.45
C GLN A 12 9.53 7.68 -10.69
N GLU A 13 10.44 6.99 -11.37
CA GLU A 13 11.20 5.89 -10.77
C GLU A 13 11.87 6.25 -9.44
N LYS A 14 12.37 7.48 -9.34
CA LYS A 14 13.04 7.93 -8.11
C LYS A 14 12.13 7.87 -6.88
N HIS A 15 10.83 8.01 -7.06
CA HIS A 15 9.87 7.95 -5.95
C HIS A 15 9.68 6.53 -5.43
N PHE A 16 10.06 5.53 -6.22
CA PHE A 16 9.98 4.11 -5.86
C PHE A 16 11.35 3.51 -5.49
N ALA A 17 12.38 4.34 -5.36
CA ALA A 17 13.75 3.86 -5.14
C ALA A 17 13.92 3.05 -3.84
N ASN A 18 13.09 3.34 -2.82
CA ASN A 18 13.11 2.65 -1.52
C ASN A 18 11.94 1.69 -1.36
N TYR A 19 11.59 1.00 -2.44
CA TYR A 19 10.52 0.00 -2.42
C TYR A 19 10.64 -0.91 -1.18
N PRO A 20 9.56 -1.17 -0.42
CA PRO A 20 8.15 -0.94 -0.76
C PRO A 20 7.68 0.49 -0.49
N PHE A 21 8.52 1.35 0.08
CA PHE A 21 8.15 2.74 0.32
C PHE A 21 8.08 3.53 -0.97
N VAL A 22 7.11 4.43 -1.03
CA VAL A 22 6.95 5.38 -2.14
C VAL A 22 7.02 6.78 -1.56
N GLU A 23 7.90 7.62 -2.14
CA GLU A 23 7.93 9.04 -1.78
C GLU A 23 6.76 9.77 -2.40
N VAL A 24 6.18 10.68 -1.63
CA VAL A 24 5.15 11.59 -2.14
C VAL A 24 5.79 12.53 -3.15
N PRO A 25 5.33 12.52 -4.42
CA PRO A 25 6.01 13.27 -5.48
C PRO A 25 5.90 14.78 -5.35
N GLN A 26 4.85 15.28 -4.71
CA GLN A 26 4.66 16.71 -4.48
C GLN A 26 4.22 16.94 -3.05
N SER A 27 4.91 17.85 -2.37
CA SER A 27 4.52 18.31 -1.06
C SER A 27 4.80 19.80 -0.94
N PHE A 28 4.00 20.47 -0.14
CA PHE A 28 4.13 21.90 0.13
C PHE A 28 3.93 22.13 1.62
N SER A 29 4.75 22.95 2.22
CA SER A 29 4.63 23.29 3.64
C SER A 29 4.82 24.77 3.86
N ASP A 30 4.03 25.32 4.77
CA ASP A 30 4.18 26.68 5.27
C ASP A 30 3.80 26.71 6.76
N GLU A 31 3.65 27.91 7.33
CA GLU A 31 3.33 28.05 8.75
C GLU A 31 1.95 27.49 9.14
N ARG A 32 1.08 27.21 8.16
CA ARG A 32 -0.24 26.62 8.42
C ARG A 32 -0.19 25.09 8.47
N GLY A 33 0.84 24.46 7.89
CA GLY A 33 0.96 22.99 7.80
C GLY A 33 1.43 22.56 6.42
N SER A 34 1.02 21.37 5.99
CA SER A 34 1.51 20.80 4.73
C SER A 34 0.39 20.24 3.87
N ILE A 35 0.66 20.20 2.58
CA ILE A 35 -0.17 19.49 1.59
C ILE A 35 0.72 18.44 0.95
N GLU A 36 0.28 17.18 1.04
CA GLU A 36 0.95 16.07 0.37
C GLU A 36 0.04 15.51 -0.71
N ASN A 37 0.50 15.54 -1.96
CA ASN A 37 -0.26 14.93 -3.05
C ASN A 37 0.15 13.46 -3.14
N ILE A 38 -0.58 12.60 -2.45
CA ILE A 38 -0.21 11.20 -2.25
C ILE A 38 -0.49 10.32 -3.46
N ALA A 39 -1.38 10.75 -4.37
CA ALA A 39 -1.66 10.01 -5.59
C ALA A 39 -2.24 10.93 -6.64
N ASP A 40 -1.96 10.61 -7.90
CA ASP A 40 -2.48 11.35 -9.05
C ASP A 40 -2.50 10.39 -10.23
N GLY A 41 -3.55 10.46 -11.04
CA GLY A 41 -3.71 9.62 -12.21
C GLY A 41 -5.13 9.11 -12.38
N ASN A 42 -5.26 8.06 -13.14
CA ASN A 42 -6.54 7.41 -13.42
C ASN A 42 -6.76 6.29 -12.40
N LEU A 43 -7.29 6.65 -11.25
CA LEU A 43 -7.42 5.77 -10.09
C LEU A 43 -8.81 5.14 -10.04
N GLY A 44 -8.88 3.92 -9.55
CA GLY A 44 -10.13 3.18 -9.46
C GLY A 44 -10.88 3.38 -8.16
N ASP A 45 -10.17 3.49 -7.04
CA ASP A 45 -10.80 3.54 -5.73
C ASP A 45 -9.89 4.22 -4.71
N VAL A 46 -10.50 4.93 -3.76
CA VAL A 46 -9.81 5.53 -2.62
C VAL A 46 -10.67 5.25 -1.38
N ALA A 47 -10.07 4.64 -0.36
CA ALA A 47 -10.77 4.30 0.87
C ALA A 47 -9.94 4.68 2.09
N ILE A 48 -10.63 5.05 3.17
CA ILE A 48 -10.02 5.20 4.49
C ILE A 48 -10.31 3.91 5.25
N ILE A 49 -9.26 3.28 5.76
CA ILE A 49 -9.36 2.02 6.48
C ILE A 49 -8.82 2.22 7.89
N THR A 50 -9.63 1.87 8.88
CA THR A 50 -9.20 1.89 10.29
C THR A 50 -8.97 0.47 10.77
N SER A 51 -8.04 0.32 11.71
CA SER A 51 -7.68 -0.99 12.25
C SER A 51 -7.35 -0.85 13.73
N VAL A 52 -7.77 -1.84 14.52
CA VAL A 52 -7.38 -1.92 15.92
C VAL A 52 -5.97 -2.51 16.02
N ALA A 53 -5.31 -2.29 17.16
CA ALA A 53 -4.00 -2.92 17.43
C ALA A 53 -4.13 -4.45 17.32
N GLY A 54 -3.17 -5.07 16.67
CA GLY A 54 -3.15 -6.52 16.44
C GLY A 54 -3.96 -7.00 15.25
N ALA A 55 -4.71 -6.14 14.59
CA ALA A 55 -5.46 -6.52 13.40
C ALA A 55 -4.53 -6.93 12.27
N ILE A 56 -4.95 -7.94 11.52
CA ILE A 56 -4.24 -8.38 10.31
C ILE A 56 -5.14 -8.06 9.12
N ARG A 57 -4.57 -7.39 8.13
CA ARG A 57 -5.24 -7.13 6.86
C ARG A 57 -4.37 -7.61 5.72
N ALA A 58 -4.95 -7.64 4.53
CA ALA A 58 -4.33 -8.21 3.35
C ALA A 58 -4.10 -9.71 3.54
N ASN A 59 -2.88 -10.17 3.64
CA ASN A 59 -2.52 -11.59 3.60
C ASN A 59 -3.09 -12.23 2.35
N HIS A 60 -2.79 -11.62 1.22
CA HIS A 60 -3.33 -11.99 -0.09
C HIS A 60 -2.38 -11.53 -1.21
N VAL A 61 -2.75 -11.88 -2.43
CA VAL A 61 -2.08 -11.41 -3.64
C VAL A 61 -3.16 -10.98 -4.64
N HIS A 62 -2.93 -9.86 -5.32
CA HIS A 62 -3.79 -9.40 -6.40
C HIS A 62 -3.17 -9.79 -7.74
N LYS A 63 -3.99 -10.26 -8.66
CA LYS A 63 -3.53 -10.65 -9.99
C LYS A 63 -3.17 -9.42 -10.82
N ASP A 64 -4.07 -8.46 -10.91
CA ASP A 64 -3.93 -7.30 -11.80
C ASP A 64 -3.94 -5.97 -11.06
N ASP A 65 -4.62 -5.90 -9.92
CA ASP A 65 -4.73 -4.66 -9.14
C ASP A 65 -3.42 -4.35 -8.42
N TRP A 66 -3.22 -3.08 -8.13
CA TRP A 66 -2.14 -2.61 -7.26
C TRP A 66 -2.71 -1.63 -6.25
N HIS A 67 -2.02 -1.50 -5.13
CA HIS A 67 -2.46 -0.60 -4.07
C HIS A 67 -1.32 0.29 -3.62
N LEU A 68 -1.67 1.55 -3.30
CA LEU A 68 -0.85 2.43 -2.47
C LEU A 68 -1.54 2.54 -1.12
N SER A 69 -0.79 2.42 -0.05
CA SER A 69 -1.32 2.52 1.32
C SER A 69 -0.53 3.61 2.05
N TYR A 70 -1.21 4.71 2.35
CA TYR A 70 -0.62 5.86 3.04
C TYR A 70 -1.08 5.86 4.50
N MET A 71 -0.12 5.69 5.43
CA MET A 71 -0.43 5.67 6.86
C MET A 71 -0.67 7.10 7.35
N VAL A 72 -1.91 7.39 7.75
CA VAL A 72 -2.28 8.70 8.30
C VAL A 72 -1.92 8.76 9.78
N HIS A 73 -2.31 7.72 10.51
CA HIS A 73 -2.09 7.63 11.96
C HIS A 73 -1.84 6.18 12.33
N GLY A 74 -0.87 5.96 13.19
CA GLY A 74 -0.54 4.64 13.69
C GLY A 74 0.68 4.03 13.01
N SER A 75 0.80 2.72 13.09
CA SER A 75 1.93 1.99 12.53
C SER A 75 1.54 0.55 12.25
N MET A 76 2.25 -0.05 11.29
CA MET A 76 2.06 -1.45 10.95
C MET A 76 3.38 -2.08 10.54
N ASN A 77 3.47 -3.40 10.69
CA ASN A 77 4.46 -4.20 9.99
C ASN A 77 3.88 -4.62 8.66
N TYR A 78 4.58 -4.29 7.59
CA TYR A 78 4.20 -4.65 6.23
C TYR A 78 5.14 -5.76 5.74
N PHE A 79 4.55 -6.90 5.41
CA PHE A 79 5.26 -8.09 4.94
C PHE A 79 5.01 -8.25 3.44
N TRP A 80 6.05 -8.60 2.71
CA TRP A 80 5.87 -8.96 1.29
C TRP A 80 6.89 -10.03 0.89
N MET A 81 6.56 -10.71 -0.19
CA MET A 81 7.45 -11.71 -0.77
C MET A 81 8.17 -11.07 -1.96
N ASP A 82 9.50 -11.09 -1.96
CA ASP A 82 10.26 -10.55 -3.09
C ASP A 82 10.27 -11.52 -4.28
N GLU A 83 10.90 -11.10 -5.38
CA GLU A 83 10.95 -11.89 -6.60
C GLU A 83 11.73 -13.20 -6.42
N ASP A 84 12.64 -13.25 -5.46
CA ASP A 84 13.42 -14.44 -5.15
C ASP A 84 12.72 -15.39 -4.17
N GLY A 85 11.49 -15.08 -3.80
CA GLY A 85 10.72 -15.85 -2.84
C GLY A 85 11.15 -15.63 -1.40
N LYS A 86 11.82 -14.53 -1.11
CA LYS A 86 12.24 -14.19 0.25
C LYS A 86 11.23 -13.27 0.90
N GLU A 87 10.91 -13.60 2.14
CA GLU A 87 10.03 -12.76 2.96
C GLU A 87 10.77 -11.52 3.42
N LYS A 88 10.13 -10.36 3.24
CA LYS A 88 10.64 -9.07 3.66
C LYS A 88 9.64 -8.43 4.60
N ILE A 89 10.13 -7.56 5.48
CA ILE A 89 9.30 -6.83 6.43
C ILE A 89 9.86 -5.42 6.61
N VAL A 90 8.95 -4.44 6.69
CA VAL A 90 9.28 -3.08 7.11
C VAL A 90 8.22 -2.59 8.08
N GLU A 91 8.59 -1.69 8.97
CA GLU A 91 7.63 -0.97 9.78
C GLU A 91 7.23 0.30 9.02
N VAL A 92 5.92 0.49 8.84
CA VAL A 92 5.35 1.68 8.18
C VAL A 92 4.75 2.55 9.26
N LYS A 93 5.23 3.78 9.35
CA LYS A 93 4.82 4.77 10.35
C LYS A 93 3.94 5.83 9.72
N SER A 94 3.39 6.70 10.56
CA SER A 94 2.57 7.82 10.09
C SER A 94 3.30 8.62 9.02
N ARG A 95 2.59 8.99 7.96
CA ARG A 95 3.07 9.77 6.82
C ARG A 95 4.01 9.03 5.89
N GLN A 96 4.09 7.71 6.02
CA GLN A 96 4.79 6.88 5.05
C GLN A 96 3.78 6.13 4.19
N MET A 97 4.17 5.86 2.96
CA MET A 97 3.33 5.18 1.98
C MET A 97 4.08 3.97 1.44
N VAL A 98 3.36 2.86 1.25
CA VAL A 98 3.91 1.65 0.64
C VAL A 98 3.13 1.27 -0.59
N TYR A 99 3.82 0.61 -1.51
CA TYR A 99 3.27 0.13 -2.78
C TYR A 99 3.18 -1.40 -2.75
N SER A 100 2.00 -1.91 -3.09
CA SER A 100 1.76 -3.35 -3.24
C SER A 100 1.51 -3.63 -4.72
N PRO A 101 2.53 -4.11 -5.46
CA PRO A 101 2.39 -4.38 -6.90
C PRO A 101 1.49 -5.57 -7.20
N PRO A 102 0.98 -5.68 -8.44
CA PRO A 102 0.32 -6.91 -8.87
C PRO A 102 1.25 -8.11 -8.71
N GLY A 103 0.68 -9.24 -8.31
CA GLY A 103 1.42 -10.48 -8.18
C GLY A 103 2.31 -10.61 -6.94
N THR A 104 2.34 -9.61 -6.07
CA THR A 104 3.18 -9.64 -4.87
C THR A 104 2.34 -10.01 -3.65
N PRO A 105 2.58 -11.18 -3.04
CA PRO A 105 1.96 -11.53 -1.76
C PRO A 105 2.34 -10.53 -0.68
N HIS A 106 1.38 -10.07 0.09
CA HIS A 106 1.64 -9.10 1.15
C HIS A 106 0.64 -9.23 2.31
N LYS A 107 1.07 -8.75 3.48
CA LYS A 107 0.27 -8.79 4.71
C LYS A 107 0.57 -7.54 5.53
N MET A 108 -0.43 -7.07 6.25
CA MET A 108 -0.32 -5.94 7.18
C MET A 108 -0.69 -6.40 8.58
N LEU A 109 0.20 -6.17 9.55
CA LEU A 109 -0.06 -6.39 10.96
C LEU A 109 0.03 -5.04 11.68
N PHE A 110 -1.09 -4.58 12.21
CA PHE A 110 -1.15 -3.25 12.84
C PHE A 110 -0.63 -3.32 14.26
N LEU A 111 0.33 -2.44 14.57
CA LEU A 111 1.01 -2.43 15.87
C LEU A 111 0.24 -1.61 16.91
N GLU A 112 -0.62 -0.71 16.45
CA GLU A 112 -1.45 0.15 17.28
C GLU A 112 -2.70 0.50 16.51
N ALA A 113 -3.66 1.16 17.17
CA ALA A 113 -4.85 1.67 16.47
C ALA A 113 -4.40 2.59 15.34
N SER A 114 -4.85 2.32 14.13
CA SER A 114 -4.32 2.97 12.93
C SER A 114 -5.41 3.34 11.96
N SER A 115 -5.11 4.34 11.12
CA SER A 115 -5.91 4.68 9.95
C SER A 115 -4.99 4.92 8.77
N PHE A 116 -5.37 4.40 7.61
CA PHE A 116 -4.60 4.60 6.39
C PHE A 116 -5.54 4.83 5.20
N ILE A 117 -5.01 5.49 4.18
CA ILE A 117 -5.71 5.70 2.92
C ILE A 117 -5.22 4.63 1.95
N ALA A 118 -6.15 3.84 1.43
CA ALA A 118 -5.86 2.81 0.44
C ALA A 118 -6.31 3.31 -0.93
N ILE A 119 -5.40 3.30 -1.89
CA ILE A 119 -5.63 3.74 -3.25
C ILE A 119 -5.41 2.53 -4.15
N ALA A 120 -6.40 2.23 -4.99
CA ALA A 120 -6.37 1.07 -5.86
C ALA A 120 -6.52 1.47 -7.33
N ALA A 121 -5.94 0.68 -8.22
CA ALA A 121 -6.10 0.86 -9.66
C ALA A 121 -7.53 0.52 -10.09
N LYS A 122 -8.17 -0.45 -9.43
CA LYS A 122 -9.49 -0.94 -9.76
C LYS A 122 -10.49 -0.62 -8.65
N ASN A 123 -11.77 -0.48 -9.02
CA ASN A 123 -12.79 -0.24 -8.01
C ASN A 123 -13.00 -1.49 -7.14
N ARG A 124 -13.51 -1.29 -5.93
CA ARG A 124 -13.70 -2.33 -4.93
C ARG A 124 -15.09 -2.97 -5.00
N SER A 125 -15.70 -3.05 -6.18
CA SER A 125 -16.92 -3.84 -6.28
C SER A 125 -16.57 -5.28 -5.85
N SER A 126 -17.47 -5.94 -5.13
CA SER A 126 -17.18 -7.26 -4.58
C SER A 126 -16.79 -8.26 -5.67
N GLU A 127 -17.39 -8.15 -6.84
CA GLU A 127 -17.07 -9.01 -7.98
C GLU A 127 -15.62 -8.83 -8.44
N ASN A 128 -15.20 -7.58 -8.68
CA ASN A 128 -13.83 -7.28 -9.12
C ASN A 128 -12.81 -7.68 -8.06
N TYR A 129 -13.10 -7.37 -6.80
CA TYR A 129 -12.19 -7.65 -5.70
C TYR A 129 -11.96 -9.16 -5.54
N GLU A 130 -13.04 -9.93 -5.47
CA GLU A 130 -12.94 -11.37 -5.24
C GLU A 130 -12.31 -12.11 -6.44
N SER A 131 -12.58 -11.69 -7.67
CA SER A 131 -12.01 -12.34 -8.85
C SER A 131 -10.51 -12.05 -9.00
N ASP A 132 -10.04 -10.93 -8.49
CA ASP A 132 -8.63 -10.50 -8.61
C ASP A 132 -7.79 -10.91 -7.40
N THR A 133 -8.41 -11.30 -6.29
CA THR A 133 -7.75 -11.51 -5.01
C THR A 133 -7.64 -12.99 -4.69
N THR A 134 -6.43 -13.45 -4.35
CA THR A 134 -6.19 -14.79 -3.82
C THR A 134 -5.74 -14.65 -2.37
N ARG A 135 -6.53 -15.22 -1.45
CA ARG A 135 -6.18 -15.21 -0.02
C ARG A 135 -5.12 -16.26 0.26
N LEU A 136 -4.18 -15.91 1.12
CA LEU A 136 -3.07 -16.77 1.48
C LEU A 136 -3.37 -17.52 2.79
N PRO A 137 -2.72 -18.67 3.04
CA PRO A 137 -2.82 -19.34 4.34
C PRO A 137 -2.38 -18.43 5.48
N GLU A 138 -2.94 -18.63 6.67
CA GLU A 138 -2.60 -17.79 7.84
C GLU A 138 -1.11 -17.81 8.16
N ASP A 139 -0.45 -18.92 7.92
CA ASP A 139 0.97 -19.11 8.20
C ASP A 139 1.89 -18.86 6.99
N TYR A 140 1.37 -18.24 5.93
CA TYR A 140 2.17 -17.97 4.73
C TYR A 140 3.41 -17.13 5.04
N PHE A 141 3.24 -16.05 5.79
CA PHE A 141 4.36 -15.26 6.32
C PHE A 141 4.72 -15.78 7.71
N SER A 142 6.02 -15.90 7.97
CA SER A 142 6.53 -16.56 9.17
C SER A 142 6.39 -15.75 10.45
N SER A 143 5.96 -14.50 10.39
CA SER A 143 5.81 -13.68 11.61
C SER A 143 4.60 -12.79 11.60
#